data_266d4530bd13b15bff7e4035ead08c5e
#
_entry.id   266d4530bd13b15bff7e4035ead08c5e
#
_cell.length_a   1.000
_cell.length_b   1.000
_cell.length_c   1.000
_cell.angle_alpha   90.00
_cell.angle_beta   90.00
_cell.angle_gamma   90.00
#
_symmetry.space_group_name_H-M   'P 1'
#
loop_
_entity.id
_entity.type
_entity.pdbx_description
1 polymer ?
#
loop_
_entity_poly.entity_id
_entity_poly.type
_entity_poly.pdbx_seq_one_letter_code
_entity_poly.pdbx_strand_id
1 'polypeptide(L)'
;MKKLGIKDTSYGIELWVKKMGNYANTVKVFDGITELLKNLLSLGYEMGIVTSKTREEFTNDFCPFGISHYFKTIICADDTQEHKPNAAPILKYVELSKADCSKVLYIGDSKYDSQCAENAGIDFALAVWGSHNKHIKADYFLESPADLLSAITSEK
;
A
#
# COMPACT_ATOMS: atom_id res chain seq x y z
N MET A 1 -16.42 0.33 13.40
CA MET A 1 -17.77 -0.23 13.65
C MET A 1 -18.42 0.30 14.89
N LYS A 2 -17.75 0.43 16.06
CA LYS A 2 -18.36 1.08 17.27
C LYS A 2 -18.92 2.48 16.99
N LYS A 3 -18.27 3.27 16.14
CA LYS A 3 -18.76 4.61 15.71
C LYS A 3 -20.05 4.57 14.86
N LEU A 4 -20.42 3.41 14.33
CA LEU A 4 -21.63 3.19 13.53
C LEU A 4 -22.77 2.55 14.32
N GLY A 5 -22.61 2.41 15.65
CA GLY A 5 -23.63 1.84 16.54
C GLY A 5 -23.80 0.32 16.42
N ILE A 6 -22.86 -0.37 15.76
CA ILE A 6 -22.89 -1.84 15.62
C ILE A 6 -22.47 -2.46 16.94
N LYS A 7 -23.43 -3.09 17.64
CA LYS A 7 -23.21 -3.71 18.95
C LYS A 7 -22.43 -5.02 18.86
N ASP A 8 -22.69 -5.82 17.85
CA ASP A 8 -21.95 -7.05 17.55
C ASP A 8 -20.94 -6.79 16.42
N THR A 9 -19.68 -6.65 16.81
CA THR A 9 -18.60 -6.34 15.87
C THR A 9 -18.23 -7.55 15.00
N SER A 10 -18.41 -8.77 15.49
CA SER A 10 -18.13 -10.00 14.73
C SER A 10 -19.12 -10.16 13.58
N TYR A 11 -20.42 -10.01 13.87
CA TYR A 11 -21.46 -10.02 12.84
C TYR A 11 -21.29 -8.86 11.83
N GLY A 12 -20.92 -7.68 12.34
CA GLY A 12 -20.64 -6.52 11.48
C GLY A 12 -19.47 -6.74 10.51
N ILE A 13 -18.42 -7.42 10.96
CA ILE A 13 -17.26 -7.80 10.13
C ILE A 13 -17.70 -8.83 9.08
N GLU A 14 -18.38 -9.89 9.50
CA GLU A 14 -18.87 -10.96 8.59
C GLU A 14 -19.77 -10.40 7.49
N LEU A 15 -20.72 -9.54 7.85
CA LEU A 15 -21.60 -8.87 6.89
C LEU A 15 -20.83 -7.96 5.94
N TRP A 16 -19.81 -7.26 6.44
CA TRP A 16 -18.95 -6.40 5.62
C TRP A 16 -18.14 -7.23 4.62
N VAL A 17 -17.50 -8.30 5.07
CA VAL A 17 -16.73 -9.23 4.20
C VAL A 17 -17.63 -9.82 3.12
N LYS A 18 -18.82 -10.29 3.48
CA LYS A 18 -19.79 -10.84 2.53
C LYS A 18 -20.24 -9.80 1.49
N LYS A 19 -20.49 -8.57 1.91
CA LYS A 19 -20.85 -7.48 0.99
C LYS A 19 -19.68 -7.08 0.09
N MET A 20 -18.47 -6.99 0.63
CA MET A 20 -17.27 -6.65 -0.17
C MET A 20 -17.02 -7.72 -1.24
N GLY A 21 -17.24 -9.00 -0.95
CA GLY A 21 -17.15 -10.07 -1.95
C GLY A 21 -18.05 -9.87 -3.17
N ASN A 22 -19.22 -9.23 -3.01
CA ASN A 22 -20.12 -8.91 -4.12
C ASN A 22 -19.55 -7.81 -5.05
N TYR A 23 -18.58 -7.03 -4.61
CA TYR A 23 -17.94 -5.96 -5.38
C TYR A 23 -16.55 -6.35 -5.90
N ALA A 24 -16.06 -7.55 -5.60
CA ALA A 24 -14.74 -8.03 -6.02
C ALA A 24 -14.53 -7.87 -7.54
N ASN A 25 -15.56 -8.12 -8.34
CA ASN A 25 -15.52 -7.99 -9.80
C ASN A 25 -15.53 -6.53 -10.31
N THR A 26 -15.72 -5.54 -9.43
CA THR A 26 -15.74 -4.11 -9.80
C THR A 26 -14.43 -3.41 -9.49
N VAL A 27 -13.58 -4.03 -8.68
CA VAL A 27 -12.26 -3.48 -8.33
C VAL A 27 -11.32 -3.66 -9.51
N LYS A 28 -10.64 -2.58 -9.88
CA LYS A 28 -9.67 -2.55 -10.99
C LYS A 28 -8.37 -1.92 -10.53
N VAL A 29 -7.29 -2.29 -11.19
CA VAL A 29 -6.03 -1.57 -11.08
C VAL A 29 -6.22 -0.18 -11.67
N PHE A 30 -5.73 0.85 -10.98
CA PHE A 30 -5.78 2.23 -11.50
C PHE A 30 -5.05 2.34 -12.83
N ASP A 31 -5.57 3.19 -13.71
CA ASP A 31 -4.96 3.43 -15.01
C ASP A 31 -3.51 3.91 -14.86
N GLY A 32 -2.63 3.39 -15.71
CA GLY A 32 -1.19 3.72 -15.68
C GLY A 32 -0.35 2.89 -14.70
N ILE A 33 -0.93 2.21 -13.70
CA ILE A 33 -0.15 1.42 -12.71
C ILE A 33 0.67 0.32 -13.38
N THR A 34 0.08 -0.46 -14.29
CA THR A 34 0.80 -1.57 -14.94
C THR A 34 1.99 -1.05 -15.76
N GLU A 35 1.84 0.08 -16.42
CA GLU A 35 2.91 0.72 -17.17
C GLU A 35 4.00 1.26 -16.24
N LEU A 36 3.60 1.92 -15.15
CA LEU A 36 4.52 2.39 -14.12
C LEU A 36 5.38 1.24 -13.58
N LEU A 37 4.76 0.11 -13.19
CA LEU A 37 5.48 -1.05 -12.65
C LEU A 37 6.50 -1.61 -13.65
N LYS A 38 6.17 -1.69 -14.94
CA LYS A 38 7.09 -2.10 -16.01
C LYS A 38 8.29 -1.15 -16.10
N ASN A 39 8.02 0.15 -16.09
CA ASN A 39 9.06 1.17 -16.20
C ASN A 39 10.01 1.14 -14.99
N LEU A 40 9.47 1.06 -13.76
CA LEU A 40 10.26 0.94 -12.54
C LEU A 40 11.16 -0.31 -12.57
N LEU A 41 10.61 -1.45 -12.98
CA LEU A 41 11.39 -2.68 -13.11
C LEU A 41 12.51 -2.53 -14.15
N SER A 42 12.24 -1.90 -15.30
CA SER A 42 13.25 -1.67 -16.36
C SER A 42 14.35 -0.72 -15.92
N LEU A 43 14.05 0.21 -15.01
CA LEU A 43 15.01 1.14 -14.40
C LEU A 43 15.79 0.51 -13.24
N GLY A 44 15.50 -0.75 -12.89
CA GLY A 44 16.21 -1.48 -11.83
C GLY A 44 15.70 -1.21 -10.42
N TYR A 45 14.53 -0.57 -10.27
CA TYR A 45 13.94 -0.40 -8.94
C TYR A 45 13.37 -1.71 -8.42
N GLU A 46 13.69 -2.03 -7.17
CA GLU A 46 13.06 -3.13 -6.44
C GLU A 46 11.75 -2.65 -5.81
N MET A 47 10.68 -3.39 -6.02
CA MET A 47 9.36 -3.04 -5.53
C MET A 47 8.84 -4.08 -4.53
N GLY A 48 8.07 -3.60 -3.55
CA GLY A 48 7.39 -4.45 -2.58
C GLY A 48 6.05 -3.91 -2.17
N ILE A 49 5.33 -4.71 -1.40
CA ILE A 49 4.00 -4.37 -0.87
C ILE A 49 4.02 -4.46 0.64
N VAL A 50 3.43 -3.44 1.29
CA VAL A 50 3.10 -3.47 2.73
C VAL A 50 1.61 -3.19 2.86
N THR A 51 0.82 -4.21 3.19
CA THR A 51 -0.64 -4.14 3.20
C THR A 51 -1.22 -4.46 4.57
N SER A 52 -2.40 -3.89 4.87
CA SER A 52 -3.23 -4.25 6.04
C SER A 52 -4.13 -5.47 5.80
N LYS A 53 -4.08 -6.06 4.60
CA LYS A 53 -4.75 -7.34 4.30
C LYS A 53 -3.95 -8.49 4.91
N THR A 54 -4.66 -9.53 5.36
CA THR A 54 -4.03 -10.82 5.66
C THR A 54 -3.47 -11.45 4.39
N ARG A 55 -2.64 -12.47 4.52
CA ARG A 55 -2.08 -13.21 3.38
C ARG A 55 -3.17 -13.85 2.53
N GLU A 56 -4.21 -14.36 3.17
CA GLU A 56 -5.36 -14.92 2.47
C GLU A 56 -6.13 -13.85 1.68
N GLU A 57 -6.46 -12.72 2.30
CA GLU A 57 -7.13 -11.60 1.63
C GLU A 57 -6.30 -11.03 0.49
N PHE A 58 -4.98 -10.91 0.67
CA PHE A 58 -4.07 -10.47 -0.39
C PHE A 58 -4.10 -11.44 -1.58
N THR A 59 -4.05 -12.74 -1.31
CA THR A 59 -4.07 -13.76 -2.36
C THR A 59 -5.38 -13.73 -3.14
N ASN A 60 -6.50 -13.61 -2.44
CA ASN A 60 -7.82 -13.65 -3.05
C ASN A 60 -8.17 -12.35 -3.80
N ASP A 61 -7.74 -11.18 -3.27
CA ASP A 61 -8.19 -9.88 -3.77
C ASP A 61 -7.16 -9.22 -4.71
N PHE A 62 -5.86 -9.48 -4.52
CA PHE A 62 -4.81 -8.80 -5.28
C PHE A 62 -4.18 -9.67 -6.37
N CYS A 63 -3.91 -10.95 -6.09
CA CYS A 63 -3.25 -11.81 -7.06
C CYS A 63 -4.00 -11.96 -8.39
N PRO A 64 -5.36 -11.94 -8.43
CA PRO A 64 -6.09 -12.01 -9.68
C PRO A 64 -5.82 -10.87 -10.67
N PHE A 65 -5.28 -9.72 -10.20
CA PHE A 65 -4.87 -8.64 -11.11
C PHE A 65 -3.64 -8.97 -11.98
N GLY A 66 -2.91 -10.06 -11.68
CA GLY A 66 -1.79 -10.54 -12.48
C GLY A 66 -0.53 -9.68 -12.39
N ILE A 67 -0.47 -8.71 -11.47
CA ILE A 67 0.67 -7.78 -11.28
C ILE A 67 1.55 -8.12 -10.07
N SER A 68 1.22 -9.16 -9.33
CA SER A 68 1.98 -9.57 -8.12
C SER A 68 3.44 -9.92 -8.41
N HIS A 69 3.76 -10.36 -9.61
CA HIS A 69 5.11 -10.72 -10.03
C HIS A 69 6.10 -9.55 -10.10
N TYR A 70 5.62 -8.30 -10.09
CA TYR A 70 6.49 -7.11 -10.00
C TYR A 70 7.05 -6.88 -8.60
N PHE A 71 6.46 -7.49 -7.57
CA PHE A 71 6.79 -7.23 -6.18
C PHE A 71 7.55 -8.41 -5.58
N LYS A 72 8.80 -8.18 -5.19
CA LYS A 72 9.70 -9.21 -4.67
C LYS A 72 9.44 -9.54 -3.22
N THR A 73 9.09 -8.53 -2.41
CA THR A 73 8.84 -8.67 -0.97
C THR A 73 7.44 -8.16 -0.65
N ILE A 74 6.63 -8.98 0.02
CA ILE A 74 5.24 -8.67 0.35
C ILE A 74 5.03 -8.91 1.84
N ILE A 75 4.64 -7.85 2.55
CA ILE A 75 4.30 -7.86 3.98
C ILE A 75 2.79 -7.70 4.11
N CYS A 76 2.15 -8.69 4.70
CA CYS A 76 0.73 -8.72 5.02
C CYS A 76 0.50 -8.45 6.51
N ALA A 77 -0.75 -8.27 6.93
CA ALA A 77 -1.09 -7.99 8.32
C ALA A 77 -0.63 -9.09 9.29
N ASP A 78 -0.67 -10.34 8.86
CA ASP A 78 -0.27 -11.52 9.63
C ASP A 78 1.26 -11.77 9.67
N ASP A 79 2.06 -10.97 8.97
CA ASP A 79 3.52 -11.04 9.00
C ASP A 79 4.13 -10.22 10.17
N THR A 80 3.33 -9.40 10.87
CA THR A 80 3.77 -8.55 11.99
C THR A 80 2.76 -8.54 13.12
N GLN A 81 3.25 -8.43 14.38
CA GLN A 81 2.37 -8.32 15.54
C GLN A 81 1.68 -6.96 15.63
N GLU A 82 2.37 -5.91 15.24
CA GLU A 82 1.85 -4.55 15.21
C GLU A 82 1.56 -4.14 13.78
N HIS A 83 0.47 -3.38 13.59
CA HIS A 83 -0.04 -3.02 12.29
C HIS A 83 0.05 -1.50 12.07
N LYS A 84 -0.15 -1.03 10.84
CA LYS A 84 -0.23 0.39 10.53
C LYS A 84 -1.25 1.08 11.47
N PRO A 85 -0.92 2.20 12.10
CA PRO A 85 0.16 3.13 11.78
C PRO A 85 1.52 2.85 12.45
N ASN A 86 1.73 1.72 13.16
CA ASN A 86 3.04 1.37 13.71
C ASN A 86 4.07 1.14 12.58
N ALA A 87 5.35 1.40 12.87
CA ALA A 87 6.46 1.22 11.94
C ALA A 87 6.73 -0.24 11.53
N ALA A 88 6.30 -1.20 12.38
CA ALA A 88 6.69 -2.61 12.26
C ALA A 88 6.50 -3.19 10.84
N PRO A 89 5.39 -2.95 10.10
CA PRO A 89 5.24 -3.51 8.76
C PRO A 89 6.28 -3.00 7.76
N ILE A 90 6.61 -1.69 7.79
CA ILE A 90 7.63 -1.12 6.90
C ILE A 90 9.02 -1.60 7.30
N LEU A 91 9.34 -1.61 8.59
CA LEU A 91 10.63 -2.10 9.08
C LEU A 91 10.83 -3.59 8.76
N LYS A 92 9.76 -4.40 8.79
CA LYS A 92 9.80 -5.80 8.36
C LYS A 92 10.10 -5.92 6.87
N TYR A 93 9.53 -5.05 6.04
CA TYR A 93 9.88 -4.98 4.62
C TYR A 93 11.36 -4.66 4.43
N VAL A 94 11.89 -3.64 5.10
CA VAL A 94 13.30 -3.24 5.02
C VAL A 94 14.23 -4.38 5.44
N GLU A 95 13.91 -5.07 6.54
CA GLU A 95 14.65 -6.24 7.03
C GLU A 95 14.75 -7.34 5.94
N LEU A 96 13.61 -7.71 5.36
CA LEU A 96 13.56 -8.83 4.40
C LEU A 96 14.11 -8.48 3.01
N SER A 97 13.90 -7.25 2.55
CA SER A 97 14.44 -6.76 1.27
C SER A 97 15.91 -6.40 1.36
N LYS A 98 16.42 -6.19 2.58
CA LYS A 98 17.79 -5.65 2.85
C LYS A 98 18.00 -4.28 2.20
N ALA A 99 16.92 -3.51 2.04
CA ALA A 99 16.98 -2.18 1.48
C ALA A 99 17.64 -1.22 2.47
N ASP A 100 18.34 -0.22 1.93
CA ASP A 100 18.79 0.93 2.70
C ASP A 100 17.61 1.86 2.96
N CYS A 101 17.27 2.11 4.24
CA CYS A 101 16.14 2.97 4.63
C CYS A 101 16.15 4.33 3.93
N SER A 102 17.34 4.93 3.74
CA SER A 102 17.50 6.23 3.07
C SER A 102 17.18 6.20 1.57
N LYS A 103 16.95 5.00 1.00
CA LYS A 103 16.63 4.78 -0.42
C LYS A 103 15.26 4.13 -0.61
N VAL A 104 14.44 4.11 0.43
CA VAL A 104 13.09 3.57 0.38
C VAL A 104 12.09 4.72 0.35
N LEU A 105 11.18 4.68 -0.60
CA LEU A 105 10.01 5.54 -0.66
C LEU A 105 8.77 4.70 -0.42
N TYR A 106 7.97 5.03 0.58
CA TYR A 106 6.70 4.38 0.83
C TYR A 106 5.55 5.14 0.17
N ILE A 107 4.77 4.47 -0.66
CA ILE A 107 3.65 5.07 -1.40
C ILE A 107 2.35 4.52 -0.84
N GLY A 108 1.43 5.40 -0.45
CA GLY A 108 0.14 5.00 0.10
C GLY A 108 -0.92 6.08 -0.09
N ASP A 109 -2.17 5.79 0.27
CA ASP A 109 -3.32 6.66 0.05
C ASP A 109 -4.01 7.09 1.35
N SER A 110 -3.56 6.61 2.50
CA SER A 110 -4.21 6.83 3.79
C SER A 110 -3.31 7.51 4.82
N LYS A 111 -3.94 8.14 5.82
CA LYS A 111 -3.23 8.68 6.98
C LYS A 111 -2.46 7.61 7.78
N TYR A 112 -2.91 6.37 7.72
CA TYR A 112 -2.23 5.27 8.42
C TYR A 112 -0.93 4.89 7.72
N ASP A 113 -0.88 5.02 6.39
CA ASP A 113 0.32 4.85 5.60
C ASP A 113 1.34 5.95 5.91
N SER A 114 0.90 7.21 5.89
CA SER A 114 1.72 8.37 6.23
C SER A 114 2.32 8.25 7.64
N GLN A 115 1.51 7.92 8.64
CA GLN A 115 1.99 7.73 10.01
C GLN A 115 2.93 6.53 10.16
N CYS A 116 2.69 5.44 9.41
CA CYS A 116 3.56 4.26 9.41
C CYS A 116 4.94 4.61 8.84
N ALA A 117 5.00 5.35 7.74
CA ALA A 117 6.23 5.83 7.14
C ALA A 117 6.99 6.80 8.07
N GLU A 118 6.29 7.78 8.66
CA GLU A 118 6.85 8.72 9.64
C GLU A 118 7.45 7.98 10.84
N ASN A 119 6.73 7.00 11.39
CA ASN A 119 7.20 6.20 12.51
C ASN A 119 8.38 5.28 12.14
N ALA A 120 8.51 4.90 10.88
CA ALA A 120 9.62 4.12 10.36
C ALA A 120 10.82 4.96 9.93
N GLY A 121 10.69 6.29 9.88
CA GLY A 121 11.70 7.21 9.36
C GLY A 121 11.95 7.06 7.86
N ILE A 122 10.90 6.74 7.09
CA ILE A 122 10.92 6.53 5.65
C ILE A 122 10.11 7.64 4.98
N ASP A 123 10.61 8.18 3.87
CA ASP A 123 9.90 9.18 3.07
C ASP A 123 8.58 8.62 2.54
N PHE A 124 7.55 9.46 2.55
CA PHE A 124 6.19 9.09 2.16
C PHE A 124 5.70 9.87 0.94
N ALA A 125 5.21 9.15 -0.06
CA ALA A 125 4.49 9.72 -1.20
C ALA A 125 3.00 9.43 -1.10
N LEU A 126 2.16 10.48 -1.11
CA LEU A 126 0.71 10.32 -1.15
C LEU A 126 0.25 10.04 -2.58
N ALA A 127 -0.35 8.87 -2.79
CA ALA A 127 -1.07 8.52 -4.01
C ALA A 127 -2.43 9.23 -4.02
N VAL A 128 -2.46 10.47 -4.54
CA VAL A 128 -3.65 11.34 -4.50
C VAL A 128 -4.82 10.72 -5.26
N TRP A 129 -4.54 9.96 -6.33
CA TRP A 129 -5.57 9.25 -7.12
C TRP A 129 -6.35 8.19 -6.33
N GLY A 130 -5.77 7.64 -5.24
CA GLY A 130 -6.41 6.66 -4.36
C GLY A 130 -6.94 7.25 -3.06
N SER A 131 -6.53 8.48 -2.73
CA SER A 131 -6.82 9.08 -1.42
C SER A 131 -8.15 9.81 -1.38
N HIS A 132 -8.92 9.55 -0.32
CA HIS A 132 -10.13 10.35 0.00
C HIS A 132 -9.82 11.65 0.72
N ASN A 133 -8.58 11.86 1.18
CA ASN A 133 -8.16 13.04 1.92
C ASN A 133 -6.81 13.56 1.41
N LYS A 134 -6.85 14.69 0.72
CA LYS A 134 -5.65 15.34 0.15
C LYS A 134 -4.81 16.13 1.17
N HIS A 135 -5.27 16.25 2.43
CA HIS A 135 -4.58 16.96 3.51
C HIS A 135 -3.73 16.02 4.40
N ILE A 136 -3.38 14.85 3.91
CA ILE A 136 -2.48 13.92 4.59
C ILE A 136 -1.05 14.48 4.47
N LYS A 137 -0.30 14.46 5.59
CA LYS A 137 1.12 14.84 5.58
C LYS A 137 1.89 13.88 4.68
N ALA A 138 2.66 14.40 3.74
CA ALA A 138 3.49 13.63 2.82
C ALA A 138 4.69 14.47 2.38
N ASP A 139 5.78 13.82 2.02
CA ASP A 139 6.97 14.44 1.45
C ASP A 139 6.77 14.71 -0.04
N TYR A 140 6.01 13.84 -0.70
CA TYR A 140 5.66 13.96 -2.11
C TYR A 140 4.15 13.77 -2.32
N PHE A 141 3.59 14.47 -3.31
CA PHE A 141 2.20 14.34 -3.73
C PHE A 141 2.16 13.90 -5.19
N LEU A 142 1.59 12.74 -5.44
CA LEU A 142 1.50 12.15 -6.77
C LEU A 142 0.04 12.21 -7.22
N GLU A 143 -0.29 13.08 -8.16
CA GLU A 143 -1.67 13.23 -8.69
C GLU A 143 -2.03 12.06 -9.62
N SER A 144 -1.03 11.45 -10.25
CA SER A 144 -1.16 10.28 -11.11
C SER A 144 0.00 9.29 -10.92
N PRO A 145 -0.15 8.02 -11.33
CA PRO A 145 0.96 7.06 -11.30
C PRO A 145 2.20 7.51 -12.07
N ALA A 146 2.02 8.27 -13.15
CA ALA A 146 3.13 8.76 -13.99
C ALA A 146 4.04 9.76 -13.26
N ASP A 147 3.51 10.49 -12.27
CA ASP A 147 4.26 11.52 -11.54
C ASP A 147 5.43 10.91 -10.75
N LEU A 148 5.31 9.64 -10.35
CA LEU A 148 6.41 8.94 -9.67
C LEU A 148 7.67 8.86 -10.54
N LEU A 149 7.53 8.55 -11.83
CA LEU A 149 8.67 8.49 -12.74
C LEU A 149 9.35 9.86 -12.86
N SER A 150 8.57 10.91 -12.93
CA SER A 150 9.08 12.29 -12.99
C SER A 150 9.82 12.66 -11.72
N ALA A 151 9.28 12.33 -10.55
CA ALA A 151 9.90 12.60 -9.26
C ALA A 151 11.28 11.93 -9.12
N ILE A 152 11.36 10.61 -9.37
CA ILE A 152 12.60 9.84 -9.20
C ILE A 152 13.67 10.09 -10.28
N THR A 153 13.29 10.65 -11.44
CA THR A 153 14.25 11.00 -12.50
C THR A 153 14.77 12.43 -12.40
N SER A 154 14.07 13.30 -11.69
CA SER A 154 14.48 14.71 -11.49
C SER A 154 15.57 14.89 -10.43
N GLU A 155 15.86 13.88 -9.61
CA GLU A 155 16.88 13.90 -8.55
C GLU A 155 18.26 13.37 -9.03
N LYS A 156 18.42 13.18 -10.32
CA LYS A 156 19.73 12.90 -10.96
C LYS A 156 20.26 14.15 -11.61
#